data_a6a8f1dff0aacc882716c5cc0589a662
#
_entry.id   a6a8f1dff0aacc882716c5cc0589a662
#
_cell.length_a   1.000
_cell.length_b   1.000
_cell.length_c   1.000
_cell.angle_alpha   90.00
_cell.angle_beta   90.00
_cell.angle_gamma   90.00
#
_symmetry.space_group_name_H-M   'P 1'
#
loop_
_entity.id
_entity.type
_entity.pdbx_description
1 polymer ?
#
loop_
_entity_poly.entity_id
_entity_poly.type
_entity_poly.pdbx_seq_one_letter_code
_entity_poly.pdbx_strand_id
1 'polypeptide(L)'
;MKRLSLTLLLLATVIAFASCEKEDDIVDIPSLNGMALNCVKPAYLKAGDRVALISPSYYTPMENIVKTAEVLRGWGLEPVIGPNADKVYAGRYAGTIEERVSDIRWALNDTTIKAIICNRGGYGTIQLIDQIPLTEWGAHPKWLVGFSDISTLHGLLTRAGVMSVHGTMSSFLAAGGVDATSTLMRDLLLGRVPRYEVSAHPQNIEGQASGILVGGNICTFAPNLGTQADATLGHDLILFIEEVGESMHNVDRQFNILAMNGVLDRCKGVILGEFDGCGSEFSYESIEAMLRQYIEKYNIPLLCGFPAGHGDVNLPLVMGAPVTIDVRGDGATLQFDIDGQRQVVNTADITAPVSSPVSTRMRLAGKSE
;
A
#
# COMPACT_ATOMS: atom_id res chain seq x y z
N MET A 1 18.58 -22.60 88.58
CA MET A 1 19.08 -22.80 87.24
C MET A 1 17.88 -23.03 86.34
N LYS A 2 17.36 -22.00 85.72
CA LYS A 2 16.19 -22.09 84.79
C LYS A 2 16.69 -21.75 83.42
N ARG A 3 16.49 -22.67 82.44
CA ARG A 3 16.79 -22.49 81.06
C ARG A 3 15.63 -21.68 80.43
N LEU A 4 15.94 -20.52 79.89
CA LEU A 4 15.01 -19.71 79.06
C LEU A 4 15.09 -20.21 77.63
N SER A 5 13.98 -20.72 77.11
CA SER A 5 13.82 -21.11 75.71
C SER A 5 13.43 -19.89 74.93
N LEU A 6 14.26 -19.49 73.98
CA LEU A 6 14.02 -18.35 73.08
C LEU A 6 13.28 -18.87 71.83
N THR A 7 11.99 -18.67 71.81
CA THR A 7 11.16 -19.00 70.60
C THR A 7 11.29 -17.85 69.64
N LEU A 8 11.96 -18.07 68.49
CA LEU A 8 12.08 -17.11 67.39
C LEU A 8 10.78 -17.09 66.66
N LEU A 9 10.04 -15.99 66.71
CA LEU A 9 8.85 -15.75 65.94
C LEU A 9 9.28 -15.20 64.57
N LEU A 10 9.30 -16.04 63.54
CA LEU A 10 9.47 -15.60 62.15
C LEU A 10 8.15 -14.97 61.68
N LEU A 11 8.15 -13.64 61.61
CA LEU A 11 7.06 -12.90 60.96
C LEU A 11 7.31 -12.94 59.43
N ALA A 12 6.64 -13.85 58.76
CA ALA A 12 6.61 -13.86 57.29
C ALA A 12 5.69 -12.75 56.82
N THR A 13 6.28 -11.62 56.46
CA THR A 13 5.56 -10.59 55.69
C THR A 13 5.35 -11.10 54.27
N VAL A 14 4.16 -11.58 53.96
CA VAL A 14 3.69 -11.82 52.60
C VAL A 14 3.46 -10.45 51.97
N ILE A 15 4.41 -9.99 51.17
CA ILE A 15 4.19 -8.86 50.26
C ILE A 15 3.31 -9.41 49.13
N ALA A 16 2.03 -9.14 49.22
CA ALA A 16 1.13 -9.31 48.09
C ALA A 16 1.53 -8.29 47.01
N PHE A 17 2.30 -8.74 46.03
CA PHE A 17 2.35 -8.04 44.77
C PHE A 17 0.94 -8.13 44.17
N ALA A 18 0.19 -7.05 44.31
CA ALA A 18 -0.95 -6.82 43.41
C ALA A 18 -0.37 -6.70 42.02
N SER A 19 -0.30 -7.82 41.30
CA SER A 19 -0.18 -7.84 39.86
C SER A 19 -1.37 -7.05 39.35
N CYS A 20 -1.14 -5.85 38.89
CA CYS A 20 -2.05 -5.16 38.00
C CYS A 20 -1.99 -5.96 36.70
N GLU A 21 -2.73 -7.05 36.59
CA GLU A 21 -3.13 -7.62 35.33
C GLU A 21 -3.98 -6.53 34.67
N LYS A 22 -3.32 -5.66 33.89
CA LYS A 22 -3.98 -5.16 32.70
C LYS A 22 -4.32 -6.45 31.94
N GLU A 23 -5.58 -6.83 31.90
CA GLU A 23 -6.10 -7.55 30.77
C GLU A 23 -5.73 -6.67 29.57
N ASP A 24 -4.55 -6.94 28.98
CA ASP A 24 -4.33 -6.59 27.61
C ASP A 24 -5.46 -7.31 26.90
N ASP A 25 -6.45 -6.55 26.42
CA ASP A 25 -7.34 -6.98 25.36
C ASP A 25 -6.41 -7.31 24.17
N ILE A 26 -5.80 -8.49 24.24
CA ILE A 26 -5.29 -9.17 23.07
C ILE A 26 -6.56 -9.35 22.24
N VAL A 27 -6.80 -8.40 21.34
CA VAL A 27 -7.78 -8.58 20.28
C VAL A 27 -7.34 -9.88 19.61
N ASP A 28 -8.08 -10.93 19.89
CA ASP A 28 -7.88 -12.25 19.30
C ASP A 28 -8.04 -12.01 17.80
N ILE A 29 -6.92 -11.70 17.12
CA ILE A 29 -6.88 -11.59 15.66
C ILE A 29 -7.17 -13.02 15.25
N PRO A 30 -8.36 -13.33 14.70
CA PRO A 30 -8.71 -14.68 14.33
C PRO A 30 -7.54 -15.21 13.50
N SER A 31 -6.95 -16.32 13.91
CA SER A 31 -5.90 -16.97 13.16
C SER A 31 -6.51 -17.32 11.80
N LEU A 32 -6.25 -16.47 10.79
CA LEU A 32 -6.79 -16.61 9.43
C LEU A 32 -6.08 -17.76 8.68
N ASN A 33 -5.58 -18.75 9.41
CA ASN A 33 -5.04 -19.96 8.84
C ASN A 33 -6.11 -20.67 8.01
N GLY A 34 -6.07 -20.48 6.71
CA GLY A 34 -6.86 -21.22 5.72
C GLY A 34 -8.18 -20.60 5.27
N MET A 35 -8.54 -19.39 5.68
CA MET A 35 -9.65 -18.66 5.06
C MET A 35 -9.13 -17.80 3.91
N ALA A 36 -9.68 -18.00 2.70
CA ALA A 36 -9.47 -17.03 1.62
C ALA A 36 -9.99 -15.67 2.11
N LEU A 37 -9.11 -14.68 2.16
CA LEU A 37 -9.50 -13.32 2.51
C LEU A 37 -10.34 -12.76 1.36
N ASN A 38 -11.63 -12.63 1.55
CA ASN A 38 -12.52 -11.97 0.59
C ASN A 38 -12.68 -10.52 1.00
N CYS A 39 -11.80 -9.66 0.51
CA CYS A 39 -11.99 -8.23 0.68
C CYS A 39 -13.25 -7.77 -0.06
N VAL A 40 -14.03 -6.93 0.60
CA VAL A 40 -15.19 -6.27 -0.01
C VAL A 40 -14.68 -5.24 -1.02
N LYS A 41 -15.16 -5.35 -2.25
CA LYS A 41 -14.96 -4.31 -3.26
C LYS A 41 -15.91 -3.15 -2.95
N PRO A 42 -15.41 -1.91 -2.73
CA PRO A 42 -16.28 -0.74 -2.63
C PRO A 42 -17.14 -0.55 -3.88
N ALA A 43 -18.26 0.12 -3.73
CA ALA A 43 -19.11 0.44 -4.88
C ALA A 43 -18.37 1.32 -5.89
N TYR A 44 -18.54 1.07 -7.17
CA TYR A 44 -18.01 1.95 -8.21
C TYR A 44 -18.64 3.34 -8.12
N LEU A 45 -17.83 4.34 -8.41
CA LEU A 45 -18.27 5.73 -8.40
C LEU A 45 -19.23 6.02 -9.56
N LYS A 46 -20.07 7.00 -9.36
CA LYS A 46 -20.97 7.56 -10.36
C LYS A 46 -20.95 9.10 -10.29
N ALA A 47 -21.47 9.74 -11.29
CA ALA A 47 -21.57 11.20 -11.31
C ALA A 47 -22.27 11.75 -10.05
N GLY A 48 -21.68 12.79 -9.46
CA GLY A 48 -22.12 13.41 -8.22
C GLY A 48 -21.63 12.74 -6.95
N ASP A 49 -20.90 11.61 -7.01
CA ASP A 49 -20.34 11.00 -5.80
C ASP A 49 -19.24 11.89 -5.19
N ARG A 50 -19.28 11.98 -3.85
CA ARG A 50 -18.33 12.78 -3.07
C ARG A 50 -17.02 12.03 -2.86
N VAL A 51 -15.91 12.73 -3.10
CA VAL A 51 -14.54 12.20 -2.97
C VAL A 51 -13.73 13.06 -2.04
N ALA A 52 -13.23 12.49 -0.94
CA ALA A 52 -12.38 13.18 0.00
C ALA A 52 -10.94 13.31 -0.52
N LEU A 53 -10.35 14.48 -0.33
CA LEU A 53 -8.92 14.76 -0.54
C LEU A 53 -8.27 14.94 0.83
N ILE A 54 -7.39 14.00 1.24
CA ILE A 54 -6.71 14.02 2.53
C ILE A 54 -5.20 13.88 2.38
N SER A 55 -4.46 14.31 3.38
CA SER A 55 -2.99 14.23 3.41
C SER A 55 -2.52 13.37 4.61
N PRO A 56 -2.48 12.03 4.48
CA PRO A 56 -2.10 11.17 5.60
C PRO A 56 -0.58 11.08 5.83
N SER A 57 0.23 11.62 4.93
CA SER A 57 1.70 11.51 4.89
C SER A 57 2.37 12.90 4.89
N TYR A 58 3.10 13.25 3.82
CA TYR A 58 3.69 14.57 3.68
C TYR A 58 2.67 15.61 3.24
N TYR A 59 2.98 16.85 3.63
CA TYR A 59 2.23 18.04 3.28
C TYR A 59 2.12 18.25 1.77
N THR A 60 0.96 18.75 1.34
CA THR A 60 0.66 19.13 -0.04
C THR A 60 0.13 20.58 -0.05
N PRO A 61 0.70 21.48 -0.86
CA PRO A 61 0.19 22.85 -0.97
C PRO A 61 -1.29 22.88 -1.36
N MET A 62 -2.07 23.75 -0.74
CA MET A 62 -3.51 23.91 -1.03
C MET A 62 -3.77 24.15 -2.53
N GLU A 63 -2.89 24.87 -3.21
CA GLU A 63 -2.99 25.09 -4.65
C GLU A 63 -3.05 23.78 -5.45
N ASN A 64 -2.24 22.79 -5.08
CA ASN A 64 -2.24 21.49 -5.76
C ASN A 64 -3.51 20.69 -5.42
N ILE A 65 -3.99 20.78 -4.18
CA ILE A 65 -5.25 20.13 -3.77
C ILE A 65 -6.44 20.72 -4.55
N VAL A 66 -6.47 22.04 -4.72
CA VAL A 66 -7.51 22.72 -5.50
C VAL A 66 -7.46 22.33 -6.98
N LYS A 67 -6.28 22.28 -7.60
CA LYS A 67 -6.12 21.80 -8.99
C LYS A 67 -6.63 20.36 -9.14
N THR A 68 -6.34 19.49 -8.19
CA THR A 68 -6.87 18.13 -8.18
C THR A 68 -8.38 18.12 -8.06
N ALA A 69 -8.94 18.96 -7.20
CA ALA A 69 -10.40 19.07 -7.09
C ALA A 69 -11.05 19.51 -8.41
N GLU A 70 -10.40 20.37 -9.20
CA GLU A 70 -10.87 20.74 -10.56
C GLU A 70 -10.85 19.54 -11.51
N VAL A 71 -9.79 18.73 -11.49
CA VAL A 71 -9.72 17.48 -12.28
C VAL A 71 -10.86 16.54 -11.91
N LEU A 72 -11.12 16.33 -10.62
CA LEU A 72 -12.20 15.45 -10.16
C LEU A 72 -13.60 15.97 -10.56
N ARG A 73 -13.82 17.30 -10.52
CA ARG A 73 -15.06 17.89 -11.07
C ARG A 73 -15.19 17.62 -12.57
N GLY A 74 -14.08 17.69 -13.30
CA GLY A 74 -14.05 17.30 -14.72
C GLY A 74 -14.41 15.83 -14.97
N TRP A 75 -14.22 14.96 -13.99
CA TRP A 75 -14.68 13.56 -14.02
C TRP A 75 -16.14 13.39 -13.60
N GLY A 76 -16.83 14.48 -13.26
CA GLY A 76 -18.22 14.48 -12.80
C GLY A 76 -18.38 14.14 -11.32
N LEU A 77 -17.30 14.20 -10.53
CA LEU A 77 -17.30 13.90 -9.10
C LEU A 77 -17.38 15.19 -8.25
N GLU A 78 -17.73 15.06 -6.97
CA GLU A 78 -17.80 16.14 -6.01
C GLU A 78 -16.65 16.05 -5.01
N PRO A 79 -15.52 16.74 -5.24
CA PRO A 79 -14.38 16.71 -4.32
C PRO A 79 -14.66 17.48 -3.03
N VAL A 80 -14.24 16.93 -1.89
CA VAL A 80 -14.32 17.52 -0.56
C VAL A 80 -12.93 17.49 0.07
N ILE A 81 -12.41 18.65 0.44
CA ILE A 81 -11.07 18.77 1.02
C ILE A 81 -11.15 18.52 2.52
N GLY A 82 -10.26 17.66 3.02
CA GLY A 82 -10.14 17.35 4.44
C GLY A 82 -9.79 18.59 5.27
N PRO A 83 -10.33 18.74 6.49
CA PRO A 83 -10.11 19.91 7.33
C PRO A 83 -8.64 20.24 7.61
N ASN A 84 -7.76 19.24 7.60
CA ASN A 84 -6.33 19.39 7.89
C ASN A 84 -5.44 19.11 6.66
N ALA A 85 -6.02 19.01 5.45
CA ALA A 85 -5.34 18.50 4.26
C ALA A 85 -4.11 19.33 3.83
N ASP A 86 -4.01 20.62 4.20
CA ASP A 86 -2.90 21.52 3.88
C ASP A 86 -2.02 21.89 5.08
N LYS A 87 -2.22 21.23 6.24
CA LYS A 87 -1.41 21.47 7.43
C LYS A 87 0.05 21.10 7.22
N VAL A 88 0.91 21.77 7.97
CA VAL A 88 2.36 21.50 7.99
C VAL A 88 2.82 21.28 9.42
N TYR A 89 3.52 20.20 9.67
CA TYR A 89 4.15 19.89 10.95
C TYR A 89 5.59 19.40 10.75
N ALA A 90 6.51 19.81 11.61
CA ALA A 90 7.93 19.47 11.55
C ALA A 90 8.56 19.66 10.15
N GLY A 91 8.07 20.64 9.38
CA GLY A 91 8.57 21.01 8.06
C GLY A 91 8.18 20.08 6.90
N ARG A 92 7.62 18.89 7.16
CA ARG A 92 7.29 17.91 6.09
C ARG A 92 5.96 17.19 6.24
N TYR A 93 5.54 16.83 7.45
CA TYR A 93 4.26 16.12 7.66
C TYR A 93 3.06 17.01 7.37
N ALA A 94 1.99 16.40 6.93
CA ALA A 94 0.69 17.07 6.74
C ALA A 94 -0.06 17.21 8.08
N GLY A 95 0.48 17.97 9.02
CA GLY A 95 -0.06 18.10 10.37
C GLY A 95 0.48 17.07 11.36
N THR A 96 0.00 17.13 12.59
CA THR A 96 0.32 16.16 13.65
C THR A 96 -0.28 14.78 13.34
N ILE A 97 0.04 13.77 14.14
CA ILE A 97 -0.59 12.45 14.05
C ILE A 97 -2.10 12.58 14.22
N GLU A 98 -2.54 13.34 15.24
CA GLU A 98 -3.95 13.57 15.56
C GLU A 98 -4.72 14.24 14.42
N GLU A 99 -4.12 15.25 13.78
CA GLU A 99 -4.73 15.96 12.64
C GLU A 99 -4.90 15.02 11.44
N ARG A 100 -3.88 14.22 11.10
CA ARG A 100 -3.95 13.24 10.01
C ARG A 100 -4.95 12.12 10.30
N VAL A 101 -4.98 11.60 11.52
CA VAL A 101 -5.97 10.61 11.99
C VAL A 101 -7.39 11.19 11.94
N SER A 102 -7.57 12.45 12.35
CA SER A 102 -8.87 13.13 12.32
C SER A 102 -9.43 13.19 10.89
N ASP A 103 -8.60 13.54 9.90
CA ASP A 103 -9.02 13.59 8.50
C ASP A 103 -9.36 12.20 7.94
N ILE A 104 -8.57 11.17 8.29
CA ILE A 104 -8.88 9.79 7.90
C ILE A 104 -10.22 9.36 8.51
N ARG A 105 -10.42 9.55 9.83
CA ARG A 105 -11.66 9.19 10.51
C ARG A 105 -12.87 9.93 9.96
N TRP A 106 -12.71 11.22 9.69
CA TRP A 106 -13.75 12.00 9.03
C TRP A 106 -14.12 11.39 7.68
N ALA A 107 -13.14 11.10 6.83
CA ALA A 107 -13.39 10.54 5.51
C ALA A 107 -13.97 9.11 5.56
N LEU A 108 -13.56 8.29 6.54
CA LEU A 108 -14.10 6.94 6.74
C LEU A 108 -15.55 6.96 7.24
N ASN A 109 -15.89 7.85 8.20
CA ASN A 109 -17.18 7.83 8.88
C ASN A 109 -18.27 8.63 8.17
N ASP A 110 -17.93 9.63 7.33
CA ASP A 110 -18.92 10.33 6.50
C ASP A 110 -19.46 9.41 5.41
N THR A 111 -20.67 8.88 5.60
CA THR A 111 -21.32 7.94 4.67
C THR A 111 -21.63 8.52 3.30
N THR A 112 -21.57 9.85 3.14
CA THR A 112 -21.75 10.52 1.85
C THR A 112 -20.49 10.47 0.99
N ILE A 113 -19.30 10.33 1.59
CA ILE A 113 -18.03 10.13 0.88
C ILE A 113 -17.97 8.70 0.35
N LYS A 114 -17.62 8.55 -0.94
CA LYS A 114 -17.55 7.26 -1.66
C LYS A 114 -16.13 6.83 -1.97
N ALA A 115 -15.21 7.79 -2.08
CA ALA A 115 -13.80 7.51 -2.27
C ALA A 115 -12.92 8.52 -1.49
N ILE A 116 -11.68 8.13 -1.26
CA ILE A 116 -10.65 8.92 -0.60
C ILE A 116 -9.44 8.92 -1.53
N ILE A 117 -8.98 10.08 -1.97
CA ILE A 117 -7.73 10.23 -2.72
C ILE A 117 -6.70 10.88 -1.81
N CYS A 118 -5.58 10.20 -1.60
CA CYS A 118 -4.46 10.73 -0.84
C CYS A 118 -3.75 11.81 -1.66
N ASN A 119 -3.45 12.95 -1.02
CA ASN A 119 -2.85 14.07 -1.73
C ASN A 119 -1.40 13.77 -2.12
N ARG A 120 -0.65 13.08 -1.25
CA ARG A 120 0.76 12.75 -1.47
C ARG A 120 1.19 11.59 -0.57
N GLY A 121 2.20 10.86 -1.02
CA GLY A 121 3.03 9.98 -0.20
C GLY A 121 4.16 10.74 0.51
N GLY A 122 5.27 10.07 0.73
CA GLY A 122 6.44 10.59 1.44
C GLY A 122 6.80 9.72 2.63
N TYR A 123 6.47 10.15 3.85
CA TYR A 123 6.68 9.36 5.06
C TYR A 123 5.69 9.77 6.15
N GLY A 124 5.22 8.80 6.93
CA GLY A 124 4.46 9.06 8.15
C GLY A 124 3.23 8.19 8.35
N THR A 125 2.77 7.43 7.35
CA THR A 125 1.61 6.54 7.52
C THR A 125 1.87 5.39 8.50
N ILE A 126 3.12 4.96 8.64
CA ILE A 126 3.52 3.97 9.65
C ILE A 126 3.18 4.44 11.09
N GLN A 127 3.17 5.75 11.35
CA GLN A 127 2.80 6.32 12.66
C GLN A 127 1.29 6.21 12.95
N LEU A 128 0.49 5.85 11.93
CA LEU A 128 -0.97 5.81 12.02
C LEU A 128 -1.51 4.40 12.24
N ILE A 129 -0.66 3.36 12.16
CA ILE A 129 -1.07 1.95 12.19
C ILE A 129 -1.97 1.65 13.39
N ASP A 130 -1.54 2.04 14.59
CA ASP A 130 -2.25 1.72 15.84
C ASP A 130 -3.24 2.83 16.27
N GLN A 131 -3.43 3.85 15.44
CA GLN A 131 -4.28 5.00 15.79
C GLN A 131 -5.76 4.78 15.45
N ILE A 132 -6.05 3.88 14.51
CA ILE A 132 -7.41 3.60 14.03
C ILE A 132 -7.60 2.09 14.02
N PRO A 133 -8.58 1.55 14.78
CA PRO A 133 -8.86 0.12 14.80
C PRO A 133 -9.27 -0.40 13.40
N LEU A 134 -8.94 -1.64 13.08
CA LEU A 134 -9.32 -2.28 11.81
C LEU A 134 -10.84 -2.27 11.60
N THR A 135 -11.64 -2.33 12.68
CA THR A 135 -13.10 -2.23 12.62
C THR A 135 -13.59 -0.91 12.05
N GLU A 136 -12.89 0.22 12.31
CA GLU A 136 -13.23 1.51 11.69
C GLU A 136 -12.88 1.52 10.20
N TRP A 137 -11.73 0.93 9.81
CA TRP A 137 -11.32 0.82 8.41
C TRP A 137 -12.32 0.03 7.57
N GLY A 138 -12.93 -1.03 8.14
CA GLY A 138 -13.87 -1.91 7.47
C GLY A 138 -15.34 -1.47 7.56
N ALA A 139 -15.70 -0.52 8.44
CA ALA A 139 -17.09 -0.20 8.77
C ALA A 139 -17.90 0.33 7.56
N HIS A 140 -17.26 1.13 6.71
CA HIS A 140 -17.90 1.74 5.54
C HIS A 140 -16.96 1.63 4.33
N PRO A 141 -16.96 0.49 3.62
CA PRO A 141 -16.03 0.24 2.51
C PRO A 141 -16.04 1.36 1.47
N LYS A 142 -14.90 1.98 1.25
CA LYS A 142 -14.68 3.07 0.29
C LYS A 142 -13.38 2.83 -0.47
N TRP A 143 -13.32 3.31 -1.72
CA TRP A 143 -12.07 3.34 -2.43
C TRP A 143 -11.08 4.29 -1.74
N LEU A 144 -9.91 3.81 -1.36
CA LEU A 144 -8.76 4.64 -1.00
C LEU A 144 -7.74 4.52 -2.10
N VAL A 145 -7.29 5.66 -2.62
CA VAL A 145 -6.36 5.76 -3.75
C VAL A 145 -5.07 6.43 -3.31
N GLY A 146 -3.96 5.83 -3.67
CA GLY A 146 -2.63 6.34 -3.44
C GLY A 146 -1.56 5.28 -3.67
N PHE A 147 -0.29 5.63 -3.49
CA PHE A 147 0.86 4.73 -3.60
C PHE A 147 2.02 5.22 -2.75
N SER A 148 3.21 4.62 -2.84
CA SER A 148 4.36 5.03 -2.03
C SER A 148 4.10 4.76 -0.54
N ASP A 149 4.27 5.76 0.33
CA ASP A 149 3.97 5.67 1.78
C ASP A 149 2.53 5.20 2.07
N ILE A 150 1.60 5.39 1.12
CA ILE A 150 0.21 4.93 1.25
C ILE A 150 0.10 3.40 1.23
N SER A 151 1.14 2.66 0.86
CA SER A 151 1.18 1.19 0.93
C SER A 151 0.84 0.66 2.33
N THR A 152 1.18 1.38 3.40
CA THR A 152 0.75 1.04 4.77
C THR A 152 -0.78 1.08 4.92
N LEU A 153 -1.45 2.07 4.34
CA LEU A 153 -2.91 2.19 4.40
C LEU A 153 -3.60 1.11 3.56
N HIS A 154 -2.99 0.70 2.44
CA HIS A 154 -3.46 -0.46 1.68
C HIS A 154 -3.37 -1.74 2.52
N GLY A 155 -2.30 -1.90 3.30
CA GLY A 155 -2.15 -2.99 4.26
C GLY A 155 -3.28 -3.01 5.29
N LEU A 156 -3.55 -1.88 5.94
CA LEU A 156 -4.65 -1.73 6.92
C LEU A 156 -6.02 -2.06 6.30
N LEU A 157 -6.32 -1.54 5.10
CA LEU A 157 -7.58 -1.81 4.41
C LEU A 157 -7.71 -3.29 4.03
N THR A 158 -6.66 -3.91 3.49
CA THR A 158 -6.67 -5.35 3.19
C THR A 158 -6.93 -6.17 4.46
N ARG A 159 -6.30 -5.83 5.58
CA ARG A 159 -6.55 -6.47 6.89
C ARG A 159 -7.96 -6.23 7.42
N ALA A 160 -8.53 -5.07 7.14
CA ALA A 160 -9.91 -4.75 7.45
C ALA A 160 -10.93 -5.38 6.47
N GLY A 161 -10.46 -6.12 5.46
CA GLY A 161 -11.30 -6.78 4.47
C GLY A 161 -11.88 -5.84 3.41
N VAL A 162 -11.16 -4.78 3.04
CA VAL A 162 -11.60 -3.79 2.04
C VAL A 162 -10.54 -3.63 0.94
N MET A 163 -10.98 -3.66 -0.32
CA MET A 163 -10.11 -3.36 -1.46
C MET A 163 -9.80 -1.87 -1.56
N SER A 164 -8.60 -1.57 -2.07
CA SER A 164 -8.13 -0.20 -2.31
C SER A 164 -7.37 -0.10 -3.63
N VAL A 165 -6.93 1.10 -4.03
CA VAL A 165 -6.27 1.30 -5.32
C VAL A 165 -4.88 1.91 -5.13
N HIS A 166 -3.83 1.12 -5.43
CA HIS A 166 -2.53 1.68 -5.74
C HIS A 166 -2.66 2.46 -7.04
N GLY A 167 -2.43 3.78 -7.01
CA GLY A 167 -2.65 4.62 -8.18
C GLY A 167 -2.33 6.08 -7.94
N THR A 168 -2.54 6.88 -8.95
CA THR A 168 -2.15 8.30 -9.03
C THR A 168 -2.73 9.15 -7.90
N MET A 169 -1.89 9.96 -7.26
CA MET A 169 -2.26 10.88 -6.16
C MET A 169 -2.44 12.34 -6.65
N SER A 170 -3.00 13.19 -5.78
CA SER A 170 -3.25 14.61 -6.08
C SER A 170 -2.03 15.36 -6.61
N SER A 171 -0.85 15.13 -6.04
CA SER A 171 0.37 15.84 -6.46
C SER A 171 0.71 15.61 -7.95
N PHE A 172 0.38 14.44 -8.47
CA PHE A 172 0.60 14.10 -9.89
C PHE A 172 -0.52 14.68 -10.77
N LEU A 173 -1.79 14.57 -10.34
CA LEU A 173 -2.92 15.16 -11.06
C LEU A 173 -2.79 16.69 -11.16
N ALA A 174 -2.31 17.34 -10.11
CA ALA A 174 -2.10 18.78 -10.08
C ALA A 174 -0.95 19.26 -10.98
N ALA A 175 0.08 18.41 -11.16
CA ALA A 175 1.27 18.75 -11.92
C ALA A 175 1.15 18.41 -13.42
N GLY A 176 0.64 17.22 -13.73
CA GLY A 176 0.57 16.66 -15.10
C GLY A 176 -0.81 16.74 -15.74
N GLY A 177 -1.85 17.06 -14.97
CA GLY A 177 -3.24 16.99 -15.46
C GLY A 177 -3.70 15.54 -15.67
N VAL A 178 -4.54 15.34 -16.69
CA VAL A 178 -5.08 14.03 -17.04
C VAL A 178 -4.20 13.38 -18.11
N ASP A 179 -3.62 12.25 -17.77
CA ASP A 179 -2.82 11.40 -18.66
C ASP A 179 -3.47 10.01 -18.83
N ALA A 180 -2.80 9.08 -19.51
CA ALA A 180 -3.29 7.72 -19.68
C ALA A 180 -3.44 6.98 -18.34
N THR A 181 -2.50 7.17 -17.40
CA THR A 181 -2.50 6.54 -16.08
C THR A 181 -3.67 6.99 -15.22
N SER A 182 -3.86 8.30 -15.09
CA SER A 182 -4.97 8.89 -14.33
C SER A 182 -6.33 8.60 -14.99
N THR A 183 -6.36 8.49 -16.33
CA THR A 183 -7.56 8.07 -17.09
C THR A 183 -7.93 6.62 -16.74
N LEU A 184 -6.97 5.70 -16.73
CA LEU A 184 -7.21 4.30 -16.35
C LEU A 184 -7.64 4.18 -14.89
N MET A 185 -7.06 4.98 -13.98
CA MET A 185 -7.49 5.04 -12.58
C MET A 185 -8.94 5.54 -12.46
N ARG A 186 -9.29 6.62 -13.16
CA ARG A 186 -10.68 7.11 -13.22
C ARG A 186 -11.62 6.02 -13.73
N ASP A 187 -11.26 5.38 -14.83
CA ASP A 187 -12.08 4.36 -15.48
C ASP A 187 -12.29 3.15 -14.55
N LEU A 188 -11.25 2.72 -13.82
CA LEU A 188 -11.35 1.69 -12.79
C LEU A 188 -12.34 2.09 -11.70
N LEU A 189 -12.23 3.31 -11.17
CA LEU A 189 -13.13 3.80 -10.12
C LEU A 189 -14.59 3.90 -10.60
N LEU A 190 -14.80 4.08 -11.90
CA LEU A 190 -16.12 4.12 -12.56
C LEU A 190 -16.59 2.75 -13.07
N GLY A 191 -15.86 1.66 -12.78
CA GLY A 191 -16.27 0.29 -13.07
C GLY A 191 -15.72 -0.33 -14.35
N ARG A 192 -14.72 0.29 -14.98
CA ARG A 192 -13.97 -0.31 -16.09
C ARG A 192 -12.71 -0.97 -15.57
N VAL A 193 -12.76 -2.25 -15.32
CA VAL A 193 -11.68 -3.03 -14.69
C VAL A 193 -10.63 -3.38 -15.74
N PRO A 194 -9.37 -2.95 -15.59
CA PRO A 194 -8.33 -3.28 -16.54
C PRO A 194 -7.95 -4.78 -16.47
N ARG A 195 -7.68 -5.34 -17.64
CA ARG A 195 -6.88 -6.55 -17.83
C ARG A 195 -5.64 -6.13 -18.59
N TYR A 196 -4.51 -6.24 -17.94
CA TYR A 196 -3.23 -5.81 -18.50
C TYR A 196 -2.60 -6.90 -19.36
N GLU A 197 -2.07 -6.50 -20.51
CA GLU A 197 -1.17 -7.28 -21.35
C GLU A 197 0.21 -6.63 -21.28
N VAL A 198 1.19 -7.38 -20.78
CA VAL A 198 2.54 -6.88 -20.43
C VAL A 198 3.53 -7.54 -21.37
N SER A 199 4.45 -6.77 -21.91
CA SER A 199 5.52 -7.29 -22.77
C SER A 199 6.42 -8.27 -22.04
N ALA A 200 7.08 -9.16 -22.78
CA ALA A 200 8.05 -10.09 -22.24
C ALA A 200 9.22 -9.34 -21.57
N HIS A 201 9.70 -9.91 -20.47
CA HIS A 201 10.88 -9.39 -19.75
C HIS A 201 11.90 -10.52 -19.53
N PRO A 202 13.22 -10.26 -19.70
CA PRO A 202 14.26 -11.30 -19.59
C PRO A 202 14.28 -12.04 -18.23
N GLN A 203 13.86 -11.35 -17.17
CA GLN A 203 13.85 -11.89 -15.82
C GLN A 203 12.52 -12.59 -15.45
N ASN A 204 11.55 -12.69 -16.34
CA ASN A 204 10.31 -13.40 -16.09
C ASN A 204 10.55 -14.88 -15.74
N ILE A 205 9.69 -15.43 -14.88
CA ILE A 205 9.56 -16.88 -14.66
C ILE A 205 8.16 -17.26 -15.11
N GLU A 206 8.10 -18.16 -16.11
CA GLU A 206 6.83 -18.60 -16.70
C GLU A 206 5.97 -19.36 -15.69
N GLY A 207 4.67 -19.22 -15.82
CA GLY A 207 3.68 -19.93 -15.03
C GLY A 207 2.40 -19.11 -14.87
N GLN A 208 1.38 -19.77 -14.32
CA GLN A 208 0.10 -19.13 -14.00
C GLN A 208 -0.20 -19.28 -12.52
N ALA A 209 -0.68 -18.21 -11.90
CA ALA A 209 -1.06 -18.23 -10.50
C ALA A 209 -2.19 -17.25 -10.21
N SER A 210 -2.96 -17.57 -9.16
CA SER A 210 -4.00 -16.71 -8.63
C SER A 210 -3.82 -16.55 -7.12
N GLY A 211 -4.19 -15.38 -6.59
CA GLY A 211 -4.12 -15.06 -5.17
C GLY A 211 -4.63 -13.64 -4.90
N ILE A 212 -4.50 -13.21 -3.68
CA ILE A 212 -4.85 -11.84 -3.30
C ILE A 212 -3.66 -10.92 -3.56
N LEU A 213 -3.88 -9.83 -4.26
CA LEU A 213 -2.84 -8.84 -4.56
C LEU A 213 -2.53 -8.00 -3.32
N VAL A 214 -1.30 -8.08 -2.86
CA VAL A 214 -0.78 -7.27 -1.74
C VAL A 214 0.61 -6.73 -2.07
N GLY A 215 1.04 -5.70 -1.36
CA GLY A 215 2.37 -5.13 -1.58
C GLY A 215 2.36 -3.62 -1.77
N GLY A 216 3.25 -3.12 -2.62
CA GLY A 216 3.50 -1.71 -2.91
C GLY A 216 4.97 -1.34 -2.81
N ASN A 217 5.27 -0.13 -2.35
CA ASN A 217 6.65 0.30 -2.10
C ASN A 217 7.28 -0.59 -1.01
N ILE A 218 8.41 -1.24 -1.34
CA ILE A 218 8.96 -2.29 -0.46
C ILE A 218 9.46 -1.73 0.87
N CYS A 219 10.07 -0.54 0.88
CA CYS A 219 10.56 0.10 2.12
C CYS A 219 9.41 0.56 3.03
N THR A 220 8.20 0.69 2.50
CA THR A 220 7.00 0.99 3.28
C THR A 220 6.25 -0.29 3.66
N PHE A 221 6.22 -1.29 2.78
CA PHE A 221 5.45 -2.52 2.97
C PHE A 221 6.13 -3.51 3.94
N ALA A 222 7.44 -3.75 3.80
CA ALA A 222 8.14 -4.71 4.64
C ALA A 222 8.11 -4.38 6.15
N PRO A 223 8.21 -3.11 6.58
CA PRO A 223 8.06 -2.75 8.00
C PRO A 223 6.68 -3.02 8.61
N ASN A 224 5.66 -3.28 7.79
CA ASN A 224 4.31 -3.59 8.29
C ASN A 224 4.16 -5.02 8.82
N LEU A 225 5.14 -5.91 8.56
CA LEU A 225 5.09 -7.30 9.03
C LEU A 225 4.92 -7.37 10.55
N GLY A 226 3.98 -8.21 10.99
CA GLY A 226 3.64 -8.39 12.39
C GLY A 226 2.84 -7.25 13.03
N THR A 227 2.43 -6.23 12.25
CA THR A 227 1.56 -5.13 12.70
C THR A 227 0.11 -5.32 12.23
N GLN A 228 -0.79 -4.41 12.61
CA GLN A 228 -2.16 -4.39 12.08
C GLN A 228 -2.21 -4.21 10.54
N ALA A 229 -1.17 -3.65 9.93
CA ALA A 229 -1.06 -3.44 8.48
C ALA A 229 -0.41 -4.61 7.73
N ASP A 230 -0.14 -5.72 8.39
CA ASP A 230 0.46 -6.91 7.76
C ASP A 230 -0.54 -7.62 6.84
N ALA A 231 -0.61 -7.18 5.61
CA ALA A 231 -1.49 -7.75 4.59
C ALA A 231 -1.05 -9.14 4.08
N THR A 232 0.06 -9.68 4.59
CA THR A 232 0.58 -10.99 4.11
C THR A 232 -0.07 -12.19 4.81
N LEU A 233 -0.92 -11.96 5.79
CA LEU A 233 -1.48 -13.01 6.63
C LEU A 233 -2.81 -13.55 6.10
N GLY A 234 -2.98 -14.87 6.19
CA GLY A 234 -4.28 -15.54 6.10
C GLY A 234 -4.78 -15.90 4.70
N HIS A 235 -3.96 -15.79 3.63
CA HIS A 235 -4.37 -16.11 2.26
C HIS A 235 -3.18 -16.42 1.34
N ASP A 236 -3.47 -16.98 0.18
CA ASP A 236 -2.50 -17.11 -0.90
C ASP A 236 -2.24 -15.74 -1.54
N LEU A 237 -0.98 -15.39 -1.73
CA LEU A 237 -0.55 -14.06 -2.15
C LEU A 237 -0.16 -14.00 -3.62
N ILE A 238 -0.50 -12.91 -4.30
CA ILE A 238 0.27 -12.34 -5.40
C ILE A 238 0.95 -11.08 -4.83
N LEU A 239 2.28 -11.12 -4.73
CA LEU A 239 3.07 -10.05 -4.13
C LEU A 239 3.48 -9.04 -5.20
N PHE A 240 3.07 -7.78 -5.05
CA PHE A 240 3.53 -6.67 -5.87
C PHE A 240 4.56 -5.82 -5.13
N ILE A 241 5.71 -5.55 -5.74
CA ILE A 241 6.80 -4.75 -5.16
C ILE A 241 7.32 -3.75 -6.18
N GLU A 242 7.50 -2.51 -5.74
CA GLU A 242 8.16 -1.42 -6.46
C GLU A 242 9.04 -0.63 -5.49
N GLU A 243 9.95 0.23 -6.00
CA GLU A 243 10.76 1.12 -5.15
C GLU A 243 11.29 2.33 -5.92
N VAL A 244 11.70 3.38 -5.17
CA VAL A 244 12.29 4.59 -5.75
C VAL A 244 13.49 5.08 -4.94
N GLY A 245 14.59 5.33 -5.64
CA GLY A 245 15.76 6.07 -5.10
C GLY A 245 16.55 5.33 -4.03
N GLU A 246 16.25 4.06 -3.77
CA GLU A 246 16.96 3.25 -2.77
C GLU A 246 18.23 2.61 -3.35
N SER A 247 19.17 2.31 -2.45
CA SER A 247 20.32 1.50 -2.81
C SER A 247 19.89 0.05 -3.04
N MET A 248 20.60 -0.66 -3.93
CA MET A 248 20.34 -2.06 -4.22
C MET A 248 20.39 -2.92 -2.95
N HIS A 249 21.33 -2.66 -2.02
CA HIS A 249 21.43 -3.40 -0.76
C HIS A 249 20.27 -3.11 0.20
N ASN A 250 19.61 -1.96 0.11
CA ASN A 250 18.39 -1.69 0.88
C ASN A 250 17.21 -2.47 0.32
N VAL A 251 17.04 -2.50 -1.01
CA VAL A 251 16.02 -3.33 -1.66
C VAL A 251 16.23 -4.80 -1.29
N ASP A 252 17.47 -5.30 -1.41
CA ASP A 252 17.85 -6.67 -1.01
C ASP A 252 17.49 -6.96 0.45
N ARG A 253 17.83 -6.05 1.36
CA ARG A 253 17.53 -6.20 2.79
C ARG A 253 16.04 -6.29 3.04
N GLN A 254 15.23 -5.41 2.46
CA GLN A 254 13.78 -5.42 2.63
C GLN A 254 13.17 -6.71 2.06
N PHE A 255 13.65 -7.16 0.90
CA PHE A 255 13.16 -8.40 0.32
C PHE A 255 13.56 -9.63 1.16
N ASN A 256 14.77 -9.64 1.73
CA ASN A 256 15.19 -10.66 2.70
C ASN A 256 14.31 -10.67 3.95
N ILE A 257 13.87 -9.51 4.44
CA ILE A 257 12.93 -9.44 5.57
C ILE A 257 11.63 -10.15 5.20
N LEU A 258 11.08 -9.92 4.01
CA LEU A 258 9.89 -10.65 3.54
C LEU A 258 10.14 -12.15 3.47
N ALA A 259 11.28 -12.58 2.89
CA ALA A 259 11.64 -13.99 2.77
C ALA A 259 11.79 -14.67 4.15
N MET A 260 12.56 -14.07 5.07
CA MET A 260 12.80 -14.62 6.41
C MET A 260 11.54 -14.70 7.28
N ASN A 261 10.53 -13.86 7.01
CA ASN A 261 9.23 -13.92 7.67
C ASN A 261 8.23 -14.85 6.95
N GLY A 262 8.69 -15.69 6.01
CA GLY A 262 7.87 -16.70 5.34
C GLY A 262 6.83 -16.11 4.38
N VAL A 263 7.00 -14.86 3.93
CA VAL A 263 6.07 -14.25 2.97
C VAL A 263 6.13 -14.99 1.65
N LEU A 264 7.34 -15.32 1.17
CA LEU A 264 7.52 -16.03 -0.10
C LEU A 264 6.97 -17.47 -0.06
N ASP A 265 6.91 -18.11 1.10
CA ASP A 265 6.28 -19.43 1.27
C ASP A 265 4.77 -19.40 1.02
N ARG A 266 4.13 -18.25 1.19
CA ARG A 266 2.71 -18.02 0.95
C ARG A 266 2.43 -17.43 -0.43
N CYS A 267 3.45 -16.93 -1.13
CA CYS A 267 3.31 -16.40 -2.47
C CYS A 267 2.99 -17.51 -3.49
N LYS A 268 2.00 -17.22 -4.33
CA LYS A 268 1.69 -18.02 -5.54
C LYS A 268 2.31 -17.38 -6.78
N GLY A 269 2.67 -16.12 -6.73
CA GLY A 269 3.36 -15.40 -7.80
C GLY A 269 3.83 -14.02 -7.30
N VAL A 270 4.76 -13.44 -8.04
CA VAL A 270 5.36 -12.14 -7.73
C VAL A 270 5.27 -11.22 -8.94
N ILE A 271 4.94 -9.97 -8.71
CA ILE A 271 4.96 -8.89 -9.70
C ILE A 271 6.01 -7.87 -9.24
N LEU A 272 7.02 -7.65 -10.05
CA LEU A 272 7.98 -6.57 -9.87
C LEU A 272 7.58 -5.39 -10.75
N GLY A 273 7.28 -4.28 -10.10
CA GLY A 273 7.02 -3.00 -10.72
C GLY A 273 8.30 -2.28 -11.12
N GLU A 274 8.29 -0.96 -11.02
CA GLU A 274 9.44 -0.13 -11.36
C GLU A 274 10.35 0.07 -10.14
N PHE A 275 11.67 0.13 -10.42
CA PHE A 275 12.72 0.44 -9.44
C PHE A 275 13.45 1.72 -9.88
N ASP A 276 12.68 2.83 -9.93
CA ASP A 276 13.17 4.10 -10.47
C ASP A 276 14.26 4.71 -9.60
N GLY A 277 15.42 4.97 -10.23
CA GLY A 277 16.57 5.57 -9.54
C GLY A 277 17.19 4.72 -8.43
N CYS A 278 16.83 3.44 -8.33
CA CYS A 278 17.49 2.52 -7.41
C CYS A 278 18.92 2.24 -7.82
N GLY A 279 19.83 2.17 -6.81
CA GLY A 279 21.26 2.07 -7.03
C GLY A 279 21.71 0.73 -7.63
N SER A 280 22.96 0.72 -8.15
CA SER A 280 23.58 -0.44 -8.80
C SER A 280 24.97 -0.73 -8.23
N GLU A 281 25.07 -0.80 -6.89
CA GLU A 281 26.36 -0.97 -6.19
C GLU A 281 26.96 -2.38 -6.33
N PHE A 282 26.14 -3.35 -6.78
CA PHE A 282 26.54 -4.72 -7.02
C PHE A 282 26.62 -5.04 -8.52
N SER A 283 27.27 -6.14 -8.84
CA SER A 283 27.44 -6.60 -10.23
C SER A 283 26.22 -7.37 -10.78
N TYR A 284 25.02 -7.13 -10.24
CA TYR A 284 23.79 -7.64 -10.84
C TYR A 284 23.44 -6.82 -12.09
N GLU A 285 22.86 -7.49 -13.09
CA GLU A 285 22.38 -6.84 -14.31
C GLU A 285 21.27 -5.83 -14.03
N SER A 286 20.38 -6.16 -13.08
CA SER A 286 19.28 -5.32 -12.61
C SER A 286 18.82 -5.74 -11.22
N ILE A 287 17.92 -4.96 -10.60
CA ILE A 287 17.25 -5.32 -9.36
C ILE A 287 16.38 -6.57 -9.55
N GLU A 288 15.69 -6.67 -10.67
CA GLU A 288 14.88 -7.85 -11.00
C GLU A 288 15.74 -9.11 -11.09
N ALA A 289 16.94 -9.03 -11.67
CA ALA A 289 17.89 -10.13 -11.71
C ALA A 289 18.35 -10.56 -10.30
N MET A 290 18.55 -9.60 -9.41
CA MET A 290 18.86 -9.87 -8.00
C MET A 290 17.69 -10.53 -7.29
N LEU A 291 16.49 -9.99 -7.39
CA LEU A 291 15.31 -10.50 -6.69
C LEU A 291 14.84 -11.86 -7.22
N ARG A 292 15.01 -12.11 -8.52
CA ARG A 292 14.72 -13.40 -9.13
C ARG A 292 15.38 -14.56 -8.40
N GLN A 293 16.63 -14.40 -7.92
CA GLN A 293 17.39 -15.45 -7.21
C GLN A 293 16.69 -15.92 -5.91
N TYR A 294 15.91 -15.04 -5.29
CA TYR A 294 15.10 -15.43 -4.13
C TYR A 294 13.84 -16.18 -4.53
N ILE A 295 13.27 -15.86 -5.70
CA ILE A 295 11.93 -16.30 -6.11
C ILE A 295 11.99 -17.65 -6.84
N GLU A 296 13.01 -17.88 -7.67
CA GLU A 296 13.07 -19.06 -8.54
C GLU A 296 13.02 -20.40 -7.79
N LYS A 297 13.52 -20.46 -6.56
CA LYS A 297 13.49 -21.68 -5.73
C LYS A 297 12.08 -22.09 -5.28
N TYR A 298 11.11 -21.19 -5.36
CA TYR A 298 9.71 -21.46 -4.99
C TYR A 298 8.87 -22.02 -6.14
N ASN A 299 9.41 -22.06 -7.38
CA ASN A 299 8.70 -22.49 -8.58
C ASN A 299 7.36 -21.77 -8.79
N ILE A 300 7.31 -20.48 -8.54
CA ILE A 300 6.17 -19.59 -8.75
C ILE A 300 6.45 -18.63 -9.91
N PRO A 301 5.42 -18.17 -10.65
CA PRO A 301 5.61 -17.20 -11.71
C PRO A 301 6.11 -15.86 -11.19
N LEU A 302 6.99 -15.23 -11.97
CA LEU A 302 7.52 -13.90 -11.75
C LEU A 302 7.23 -13.04 -12.97
N LEU A 303 6.46 -11.98 -12.80
CA LEU A 303 6.23 -10.94 -13.78
C LEU A 303 7.10 -9.74 -13.45
N CYS A 304 8.03 -9.39 -14.31
CA CYS A 304 8.92 -8.24 -14.16
C CYS A 304 8.53 -7.08 -15.09
N GLY A 305 8.89 -5.87 -14.70
CA GLY A 305 8.70 -4.67 -15.50
C GLY A 305 7.23 -4.27 -15.66
N PHE A 306 6.38 -4.61 -14.68
CA PHE A 306 5.01 -4.08 -14.66
C PHE A 306 5.06 -2.56 -14.44
N PRO A 307 4.48 -1.73 -15.33
CA PRO A 307 4.64 -0.27 -15.26
C PRO A 307 3.75 0.33 -14.16
N ALA A 308 4.13 0.08 -12.90
CA ALA A 308 3.54 0.68 -11.70
C ALA A 308 4.63 0.93 -10.66
N GLY A 309 4.57 2.08 -10.04
CA GLY A 309 5.54 2.57 -9.07
C GLY A 309 5.78 4.06 -9.19
N HIS A 310 7.05 4.47 -9.11
CA HIS A 310 7.47 5.88 -9.12
C HIS A 310 8.02 6.36 -10.47
N GLY A 311 8.01 5.52 -11.49
CA GLY A 311 8.42 5.89 -12.84
C GLY A 311 7.44 6.84 -13.53
N ASP A 312 7.64 6.98 -14.83
CA ASP A 312 6.81 7.88 -15.65
C ASP A 312 5.37 7.36 -15.85
N VAL A 313 5.15 6.06 -15.67
CA VAL A 313 3.84 5.38 -15.76
C VAL A 313 3.56 4.71 -14.42
N ASN A 314 2.36 4.88 -13.88
CA ASN A 314 1.92 4.22 -12.65
C ASN A 314 0.50 3.67 -12.84
N LEU A 315 0.40 2.48 -13.44
CA LEU A 315 -0.87 1.84 -13.73
C LEU A 315 -1.61 1.45 -12.45
N PRO A 316 -2.93 1.65 -12.38
CA PRO A 316 -3.69 1.35 -11.18
C PRO A 316 -3.77 -0.15 -10.91
N LEU A 317 -3.51 -0.54 -9.65
CA LEU A 317 -3.67 -1.90 -9.15
C LEU A 317 -4.69 -1.94 -8.02
N VAL A 318 -5.56 -2.95 -8.01
CA VAL A 318 -6.56 -3.12 -6.94
C VAL A 318 -5.97 -4.01 -5.85
N MET A 319 -5.51 -3.36 -4.77
CA MET A 319 -4.95 -4.05 -3.60
C MET A 319 -6.06 -4.74 -2.80
N GLY A 320 -5.78 -5.93 -2.29
CA GLY A 320 -6.75 -6.77 -1.62
C GLY A 320 -7.70 -7.53 -2.56
N ALA A 321 -7.60 -7.31 -3.89
CA ALA A 321 -8.41 -8.03 -4.86
C ALA A 321 -7.84 -9.41 -5.20
N PRO A 322 -8.70 -10.41 -5.48
CA PRO A 322 -8.25 -11.62 -6.14
C PRO A 322 -7.77 -11.28 -7.56
N VAL A 323 -6.60 -11.79 -7.91
CA VAL A 323 -5.94 -11.53 -9.18
C VAL A 323 -5.34 -12.81 -9.75
N THR A 324 -5.32 -12.91 -11.08
CA THR A 324 -4.63 -13.96 -11.80
C THR A 324 -3.53 -13.35 -12.67
N ILE A 325 -2.31 -13.91 -12.58
CA ILE A 325 -1.20 -13.63 -13.49
C ILE A 325 -0.94 -14.85 -14.34
N ASP A 326 -0.63 -14.66 -15.63
CA ASP A 326 -0.22 -15.70 -16.56
C ASP A 326 1.01 -15.20 -17.32
N VAL A 327 2.19 -15.73 -17.00
CA VAL A 327 3.48 -15.32 -17.54
C VAL A 327 3.95 -16.36 -18.55
N ARG A 328 4.25 -15.93 -19.77
CA ARG A 328 4.66 -16.74 -20.91
C ARG A 328 5.90 -16.17 -21.58
N GLY A 329 6.50 -16.92 -22.48
CA GLY A 329 7.72 -16.51 -23.18
C GLY A 329 7.55 -15.24 -24.04
N ASP A 330 6.34 -14.95 -24.50
CA ASP A 330 6.01 -13.78 -25.34
C ASP A 330 5.38 -12.61 -24.59
N GLY A 331 5.15 -12.75 -23.28
CA GLY A 331 4.59 -11.69 -22.44
C GLY A 331 3.86 -12.21 -21.22
N ALA A 332 3.07 -11.37 -20.60
CA ALA A 332 2.27 -11.76 -19.44
C ALA A 332 0.91 -11.08 -19.45
N THR A 333 -0.03 -11.65 -18.71
CA THR A 333 -1.31 -10.99 -18.42
C THR A 333 -1.51 -10.88 -16.91
N LEU A 334 -2.15 -9.78 -16.49
CA LEU A 334 -2.64 -9.56 -15.14
C LEU A 334 -4.13 -9.23 -15.21
N GLN A 335 -4.95 -9.97 -14.50
CA GLN A 335 -6.40 -9.82 -14.50
C GLN A 335 -6.93 -9.82 -13.09
N PHE A 336 -7.75 -8.84 -12.74
CA PHE A 336 -8.49 -8.82 -11.48
C PHE A 336 -9.78 -9.63 -11.61
N ASP A 337 -10.05 -10.50 -10.64
CA ASP A 337 -11.25 -11.34 -10.60
C ASP A 337 -12.34 -10.68 -9.75
N ILE A 338 -12.70 -9.46 -10.16
CA ILE A 338 -13.79 -8.66 -9.59
C ILE A 338 -14.81 -8.32 -10.66
N ASP A 339 -16.05 -8.00 -10.24
CA ASP A 339 -17.10 -7.54 -11.14
C ASP A 339 -16.75 -6.17 -11.76
N GLY A 340 -17.31 -5.88 -12.91
CA GLY A 340 -17.10 -4.64 -13.66
C GLY A 340 -16.95 -4.89 -15.15
N GLN A 341 -16.92 -3.82 -15.93
CA GLN A 341 -16.70 -3.91 -17.37
C GLN A 341 -15.20 -4.14 -17.65
N ARG A 342 -14.87 -5.26 -18.28
CA ARG A 342 -13.47 -5.55 -18.67
C ARG A 342 -12.95 -4.56 -19.70
N GLN A 343 -11.75 -4.05 -19.46
CA GLN A 343 -10.99 -3.20 -20.37
C GLN A 343 -9.62 -3.82 -20.61
N VAL A 344 -9.33 -4.27 -21.83
CA VAL A 344 -8.00 -4.73 -22.20
C VAL A 344 -7.07 -3.53 -22.36
N VAL A 345 -5.92 -3.59 -21.69
CA VAL A 345 -4.89 -2.54 -21.69
C VAL A 345 -3.56 -3.17 -22.07
N ASN A 346 -3.07 -2.88 -23.27
CA ASN A 346 -1.70 -3.24 -23.64
C ASN A 346 -0.74 -2.20 -23.01
N THR A 347 0.11 -2.63 -22.11
CA THR A 347 1.00 -1.70 -21.40
C THR A 347 2.02 -1.03 -22.31
N ALA A 348 2.37 -1.65 -23.44
CA ALA A 348 3.26 -1.06 -24.43
C ALA A 348 2.67 0.17 -25.13
N ASP A 349 1.34 0.31 -25.16
CA ASP A 349 0.65 1.46 -25.78
C ASP A 349 0.56 2.66 -24.84
N ILE A 350 0.91 2.46 -23.55
CA ILE A 350 0.90 3.52 -22.56
C ILE A 350 2.22 4.28 -22.62
N THR A 351 2.18 5.45 -23.20
CA THR A 351 3.34 6.34 -23.26
C THR A 351 3.43 7.22 -22.03
N ALA A 352 4.65 7.42 -21.54
CA ALA A 352 4.94 8.41 -20.51
C ALA A 352 4.39 9.79 -20.94
N PRO A 353 3.85 10.59 -20.00
CA PRO A 353 3.41 11.95 -20.31
C PRO A 353 4.59 12.75 -20.83
N VAL A 354 4.38 13.51 -21.91
CA VAL A 354 5.41 14.37 -22.50
C VAL A 354 5.88 15.34 -21.43
N SER A 355 7.11 15.09 -20.91
CA SER A 355 7.82 15.87 -19.90
C SER A 355 6.97 16.31 -18.70
N SER A 356 6.81 15.43 -17.71
CA SER A 356 6.39 15.87 -16.37
C SER A 356 7.56 16.58 -15.67
N PRO A 357 7.41 17.86 -15.27
CA PRO A 357 8.42 18.56 -14.45
C PRO A 357 8.61 17.88 -13.07
N VAL A 358 7.78 16.91 -12.70
CA VAL A 358 7.76 16.26 -11.40
C VAL A 358 8.85 15.19 -11.30
N SER A 359 9.09 14.41 -12.35
CA SER A 359 10.16 13.40 -12.36
C SER A 359 11.53 14.05 -12.16
N THR A 360 11.77 15.20 -12.77
CA THR A 360 13.01 15.97 -12.63
C THR A 360 13.18 16.59 -11.23
N ARG A 361 12.11 16.99 -10.56
CA ARG A 361 12.17 17.58 -9.20
C ARG A 361 12.25 16.53 -8.10
N MET A 362 11.64 15.35 -8.25
CA MET A 362 11.84 14.24 -7.31
C MET A 362 13.26 13.66 -7.41
N ARG A 363 13.80 13.54 -8.62
CA ARG A 363 15.22 13.16 -8.84
C ARG A 363 16.22 14.16 -8.23
N LEU A 364 15.86 15.43 -8.12
CA LEU A 364 16.70 16.47 -7.51
C LEU A 364 16.52 16.57 -5.99
N ALA A 365 15.36 16.24 -5.45
CA ALA A 365 15.10 16.26 -4.00
C ALA A 365 15.70 15.05 -3.26
N GLY A 366 15.99 13.94 -3.95
CA GLY A 366 16.70 12.77 -3.41
C GLY A 366 18.24 12.92 -3.37
N LYS A 367 18.79 14.03 -3.90
CA LYS A 367 20.25 14.29 -3.94
C LYS A 367 20.74 15.43 -3.05
N SER A 368 19.93 15.96 -2.16
CA SER A 368 20.39 16.91 -1.15
C SER A 368 20.35 16.25 0.23
N GLU A 369 21.54 15.71 0.60
CA GLU A 369 22.07 15.35 1.93
C GLU A 369 21.08 14.96 3.04
#